data_6f38af87d1b50f9a000717c6364eba60
#
_entry.id   6f38af87d1b50f9a000717c6364eba60
#
_cell.length_a   1.000
_cell.length_b   1.000
_cell.length_c   1.000
_cell.angle_alpha   90.00
_cell.angle_beta   90.00
_cell.angle_gamma   90.00
#
_symmetry.space_group_name_H-M   'P 1'
#
loop_
_entity.id
_entity.type
_entity.pdbx_description
1 polymer ?
#
loop_
_entity_poly.entity_id
_entity_poly.type
_entity_poly.pdbx_seq_one_letter_code
_entity_poly.pdbx_strand_id
1 'polypeptide(L)'
;MNGIDISNWQAGIDICSVDADFVICKATEGTGFIDPTFQAHADATIMSGKLLGAYHFARTNSAEAEAEAFLGVVRPYLGSCLLALDYEADAVGNGAAWAKRWLDYVRDATGATPVIYMSKSVCNSDDWSEVAAEYPLWAAQYPSYEPCGYLDDPWTDSSGFGAWEWPAIYQYRSTGRVSGYGGNLDINKAYMTAEEWRSYQGSEEDIMASKEEVASEILGYKNEDMDFKFWGADVYQYIWNAGRMLTYKNEEVNGSKDVYQLLTDASKAAEKIEALEAKVGALETKLDAVLAALGAK
;
A
#
# COMPACT_ATOMS: atom_id res chain seq x y z
N MET A 1 0.83 -8.27 -17.30
CA MET A 1 0.46 -6.87 -16.99
C MET A 1 1.65 -5.96 -17.19
N ASN A 2 1.43 -4.70 -17.54
CA ASN A 2 2.49 -3.71 -17.69
C ASN A 2 2.41 -2.68 -16.55
N GLY A 3 3.55 -2.25 -16.03
CA GLY A 3 3.56 -1.30 -14.93
C GLY A 3 4.85 -0.51 -14.82
N ILE A 4 4.88 0.35 -13.83
CA ILE A 4 6.01 1.22 -13.54
C ILE A 4 6.42 1.06 -12.08
N ASP A 5 7.66 1.38 -11.78
CA ASP A 5 8.06 1.68 -10.40
C ASP A 5 8.59 3.11 -10.30
N ILE A 6 8.32 3.74 -9.16
CA ILE A 6 8.53 5.16 -8.93
C ILE A 6 8.97 5.46 -7.49
N SER A 7 9.57 6.64 -7.34
CA SER A 7 9.96 7.20 -6.05
C SER A 7 9.76 8.71 -6.05
N ASN A 8 10.35 9.40 -5.08
CA ASN A 8 10.42 10.87 -5.06
C ASN A 8 11.09 11.48 -6.30
N TRP A 9 11.81 10.70 -7.11
CA TRP A 9 12.33 11.15 -8.40
C TRP A 9 11.22 11.47 -9.42
N GLN A 10 10.05 10.86 -9.27
CA GLN A 10 8.85 11.13 -10.06
C GLN A 10 7.84 12.01 -9.31
N ALA A 11 8.31 12.85 -8.38
CA ALA A 11 7.43 13.79 -7.69
C ALA A 11 6.63 14.63 -8.70
N GLY A 12 5.30 14.70 -8.48
CA GLY A 12 4.39 15.43 -9.36
C GLY A 12 3.89 14.64 -10.58
N ILE A 13 4.18 13.33 -10.67
CA ILE A 13 3.56 12.45 -11.67
C ILE A 13 2.04 12.36 -11.40
N ASP A 14 1.24 12.51 -12.47
CA ASP A 14 -0.20 12.22 -12.42
C ASP A 14 -0.44 10.74 -12.70
N ILE A 15 -0.46 9.93 -11.66
CA ILE A 15 -0.63 8.47 -11.74
C ILE A 15 -1.95 8.10 -12.42
N CYS A 16 -3.00 8.91 -12.25
CA CYS A 16 -4.29 8.64 -12.90
C CYS A 16 -4.19 8.67 -14.42
N SER A 17 -3.33 9.52 -14.97
CA SER A 17 -3.12 9.69 -16.42
C SER A 17 -2.11 8.70 -17.00
N VAL A 18 -1.29 8.02 -16.18
CA VAL A 18 -0.28 7.07 -16.67
C VAL A 18 -0.93 5.79 -17.12
N ASP A 19 -0.58 5.32 -18.31
CA ASP A 19 -1.02 4.03 -18.85
C ASP A 19 -0.22 2.89 -18.19
N ALA A 20 -0.75 2.33 -17.12
CA ALA A 20 -0.16 1.23 -16.37
C ALA A 20 -1.23 0.40 -15.66
N ASP A 21 -1.04 -0.92 -15.60
CA ASP A 21 -1.88 -1.84 -14.83
C ASP A 21 -1.54 -1.80 -13.35
N PHE A 22 -0.26 -1.56 -13.02
CA PHE A 22 0.24 -1.49 -11.65
C PHE A 22 1.33 -0.43 -11.47
N VAL A 23 1.49 0.05 -10.24
CA VAL A 23 2.54 0.98 -9.83
C VAL A 23 3.17 0.48 -8.54
N ILE A 24 4.50 0.32 -8.53
CA ILE A 24 5.27 -0.03 -7.33
C ILE A 24 5.98 1.23 -6.83
N CYS A 25 5.64 1.68 -5.62
CA CYS A 25 6.09 2.95 -5.06
C CYS A 25 7.18 2.73 -4.00
N LYS A 26 8.27 3.52 -4.04
CA LYS A 26 9.23 3.56 -2.94
C LYS A 26 8.54 3.99 -1.67
N ALA A 27 8.65 3.19 -0.59
CA ALA A 27 8.12 3.54 0.71
C ALA A 27 9.23 4.00 1.67
N THR A 28 10.29 3.20 1.78
CA THR A 28 11.36 3.46 2.74
C THR A 28 12.74 3.07 2.19
N GLU A 29 13.80 3.51 2.89
CA GLU A 29 15.18 3.12 2.63
C GLU A 29 15.93 3.01 3.96
N GLY A 30 16.57 1.87 4.24
CA GLY A 30 17.19 1.60 5.51
C GLY A 30 16.24 1.85 6.68
N THR A 31 16.76 2.25 7.84
CA THR A 31 15.94 2.49 9.04
C THR A 31 15.50 3.95 9.21
N GLY A 32 15.95 4.87 8.36
CA GLY A 32 15.80 6.30 8.62
C GLY A 32 15.15 7.14 7.53
N PHE A 33 14.98 6.61 6.32
CA PHE A 33 14.40 7.37 5.21
C PHE A 33 12.99 6.87 4.88
N ILE A 34 12.05 7.79 4.83
CA ILE A 34 10.69 7.57 4.31
C ILE A 34 10.58 8.40 3.03
N ASP A 35 10.14 7.78 1.93
CA ASP A 35 9.95 8.51 0.68
C ASP A 35 8.80 9.52 0.85
N PRO A 36 9.09 10.83 0.67
CA PRO A 36 8.10 11.88 0.94
C PRO A 36 6.90 11.85 -0.01
N THR A 37 6.99 11.12 -1.13
CA THR A 37 5.91 10.99 -2.11
C THR A 37 5.10 9.71 -1.95
N PHE A 38 5.56 8.76 -1.11
CA PHE A 38 4.96 7.43 -1.01
C PHE A 38 3.46 7.47 -0.79
N GLN A 39 2.99 8.18 0.23
CA GLN A 39 1.57 8.23 0.56
C GLN A 39 0.74 8.76 -0.61
N ALA A 40 1.18 9.87 -1.23
CA ALA A 40 0.46 10.47 -2.35
C ALA A 40 0.43 9.55 -3.57
N HIS A 41 1.56 8.87 -3.87
CA HIS A 41 1.64 7.92 -4.97
C HIS A 41 0.79 6.67 -4.71
N ALA A 42 0.83 6.10 -3.50
CA ALA A 42 0.03 4.94 -3.13
C ALA A 42 -1.47 5.22 -3.19
N ASP A 43 -1.91 6.34 -2.60
CA ASP A 43 -3.30 6.78 -2.64
C ASP A 43 -3.79 6.99 -4.08
N ALA A 44 -3.02 7.70 -4.91
CA ALA A 44 -3.36 7.93 -6.31
C ALA A 44 -3.41 6.62 -7.12
N THR A 45 -2.53 5.67 -6.84
CA THR A 45 -2.53 4.34 -7.46
C THR A 45 -3.84 3.61 -7.18
N ILE A 46 -4.25 3.53 -5.91
CA ILE A 46 -5.50 2.89 -5.49
C ILE A 46 -6.70 3.62 -6.10
N MET A 47 -6.74 4.94 -6.00
CA MET A 47 -7.85 5.77 -6.54
C MET A 47 -8.02 5.63 -8.05
N SER A 48 -6.95 5.38 -8.78
CA SER A 48 -6.99 5.13 -10.24
C SER A 48 -7.39 3.70 -10.62
N GLY A 49 -7.63 2.82 -9.63
CA GLY A 49 -7.97 1.42 -9.85
C GLY A 49 -6.80 0.53 -10.28
N LYS A 50 -5.56 1.05 -10.22
CA LYS A 50 -4.34 0.31 -10.52
C LYS A 50 -3.93 -0.55 -9.32
N LEU A 51 -3.18 -1.64 -9.58
CA LEU A 51 -2.62 -2.47 -8.53
C LEU A 51 -1.44 -1.76 -7.87
N LEU A 52 -1.47 -1.71 -6.55
CA LEU A 52 -0.41 -1.07 -5.76
C LEU A 52 0.68 -2.08 -5.39
N GLY A 53 1.94 -1.66 -5.49
CA GLY A 53 3.08 -2.25 -4.82
C GLY A 53 3.83 -1.19 -4.01
N ALA A 54 4.54 -1.62 -2.97
CA ALA A 54 5.44 -0.78 -2.19
C ALA A 54 6.79 -1.47 -2.04
N TYR A 55 7.89 -0.73 -2.19
CA TYR A 55 9.21 -1.30 -2.00
C TYR A 55 10.02 -0.60 -0.90
N HIS A 56 10.84 -1.42 -0.25
CA HIS A 56 11.87 -1.00 0.68
C HIS A 56 13.24 -1.10 0.02
N PHE A 57 13.97 -0.01 -0.06
CA PHE A 57 15.34 0.01 -0.56
C PHE A 57 16.28 -0.43 0.59
N ALA A 58 16.84 -1.62 0.46
CA ALA A 58 17.69 -2.20 1.48
C ALA A 58 19.00 -1.45 1.67
N ARG A 59 19.46 -1.41 2.90
CA ARG A 59 20.78 -0.90 3.29
C ARG A 59 21.54 -1.94 4.12
N THR A 60 22.36 -1.51 5.04
CA THR A 60 23.28 -2.38 5.81
C THR A 60 22.92 -2.47 7.30
N ASN A 61 21.70 -2.07 7.69
CA ASN A 61 21.19 -2.29 9.03
C ASN A 61 20.81 -3.78 9.24
N SER A 62 20.31 -4.17 10.40
CA SER A 62 19.76 -5.52 10.56
C SER A 62 18.49 -5.66 9.72
N ALA A 63 18.26 -6.86 9.19
CA ALA A 63 17.10 -7.16 8.35
C ALA A 63 15.79 -6.84 9.06
N GLU A 64 15.70 -7.21 10.33
CA GLU A 64 14.52 -7.01 11.16
C GLU A 64 14.25 -5.52 11.41
N ALA A 65 15.28 -4.71 11.68
CA ALA A 65 15.12 -3.27 11.90
C ALA A 65 14.67 -2.55 10.61
N GLU A 66 15.20 -2.96 9.44
CA GLU A 66 14.75 -2.41 8.16
C GLU A 66 13.33 -2.87 7.80
N ALA A 67 12.98 -4.12 8.12
CA ALA A 67 11.62 -4.63 7.95
C ALA A 67 10.60 -3.88 8.84
N GLU A 68 10.93 -3.63 10.09
CA GLU A 68 10.10 -2.82 11.01
C GLU A 68 9.89 -1.40 10.49
N ALA A 69 10.97 -0.73 10.03
CA ALA A 69 10.88 0.59 9.45
C ALA A 69 9.95 0.63 8.22
N PHE A 70 10.03 -0.38 7.37
CA PHE A 70 9.15 -0.53 6.20
C PHE A 70 7.70 -0.75 6.63
N LEU A 71 7.45 -1.71 7.50
CA LEU A 71 6.10 -2.03 7.99
C LEU A 71 5.45 -0.84 8.70
N GLY A 72 6.22 -0.04 9.42
CA GLY A 72 5.73 1.20 10.05
C GLY A 72 5.09 2.17 9.04
N VAL A 73 5.54 2.15 7.79
CA VAL A 73 5.04 3.04 6.73
C VAL A 73 3.94 2.39 5.89
N VAL A 74 4.10 1.11 5.52
CA VAL A 74 3.16 0.44 4.60
C VAL A 74 1.94 -0.16 5.28
N ARG A 75 1.93 -0.24 6.59
CA ARG A 75 0.83 -0.82 7.38
C ARG A 75 -0.58 -0.38 6.96
N PRO A 76 -0.83 0.90 6.60
CA PRO A 76 -2.14 1.33 6.13
C PRO A 76 -2.61 0.69 4.81
N TYR A 77 -1.68 0.13 4.06
CA TYR A 77 -1.93 -0.43 2.73
C TYR A 77 -1.91 -1.97 2.68
N LEU A 78 -1.69 -2.62 3.84
CA LEU A 78 -1.71 -4.08 3.92
C LEU A 78 -3.04 -4.65 3.41
N GLY A 79 -2.97 -5.75 2.66
CA GLY A 79 -4.11 -6.37 1.99
C GLY A 79 -4.52 -5.72 0.66
N SER A 80 -3.92 -4.57 0.33
CA SER A 80 -4.15 -3.89 -0.95
C SER A 80 -2.85 -3.58 -1.68
N CYS A 81 -1.70 -4.01 -1.13
CA CYS A 81 -0.37 -3.67 -1.59
C CYS A 81 0.53 -4.90 -1.68
N LEU A 82 1.15 -5.13 -2.83
CA LEU A 82 2.25 -6.09 -2.96
C LEU A 82 3.49 -5.48 -2.30
N LEU A 83 4.14 -6.23 -1.40
CA LEU A 83 5.32 -5.78 -0.67
C LEU A 83 6.59 -6.25 -1.37
N ALA A 84 7.61 -5.40 -1.45
CA ALA A 84 8.84 -5.72 -2.14
C ALA A 84 10.09 -5.30 -1.36
N LEU A 85 11.09 -6.16 -1.35
CA LEU A 85 12.45 -5.87 -0.93
C LEU A 85 13.27 -5.48 -2.17
N ASP A 86 13.76 -4.27 -2.25
CA ASP A 86 14.70 -3.80 -3.26
C ASP A 86 16.13 -4.04 -2.73
N TYR A 87 16.72 -5.15 -3.22
CA TYR A 87 18.02 -5.67 -2.76
C TYR A 87 19.11 -5.41 -3.77
N GLU A 88 19.72 -4.24 -3.66
CA GLU A 88 20.77 -3.79 -4.57
C GLU A 88 21.83 -2.94 -3.86
N ALA A 89 22.72 -2.33 -4.60
CA ALA A 89 23.76 -1.43 -4.13
C ALA A 89 24.60 -2.03 -2.99
N ASP A 90 24.73 -1.32 -1.85
CA ASP A 90 25.51 -1.77 -0.70
C ASP A 90 24.85 -2.93 0.08
N ALA A 91 23.54 -3.13 -0.05
CA ALA A 91 22.83 -4.25 0.56
C ALA A 91 23.29 -5.61 0.02
N VAL A 92 23.77 -5.69 -1.22
CA VAL A 92 24.27 -6.96 -1.82
C VAL A 92 25.38 -7.60 -0.98
N GLY A 93 26.14 -6.79 -0.26
CA GLY A 93 27.18 -7.28 0.67
C GLY A 93 26.64 -8.00 1.91
N ASN A 94 25.37 -7.93 2.22
CA ASN A 94 24.77 -8.59 3.37
C ASN A 94 24.51 -10.09 3.14
N GLY A 95 24.47 -10.56 1.87
CA GLY A 95 24.22 -11.94 1.45
C GLY A 95 22.75 -12.38 1.49
N ALA A 96 22.46 -13.51 0.85
CA ALA A 96 21.09 -14.03 0.68
C ALA A 96 20.38 -14.30 2.03
N ALA A 97 21.12 -14.72 3.04
CA ALA A 97 20.55 -14.99 4.38
C ALA A 97 19.99 -13.72 5.05
N TRP A 98 20.56 -12.54 4.80
CA TRP A 98 20.01 -11.29 5.28
C TRP A 98 18.68 -10.99 4.58
N ALA A 99 18.67 -11.10 3.26
CA ALA A 99 17.47 -10.89 2.47
C ALA A 99 16.34 -11.84 2.90
N LYS A 100 16.66 -13.12 3.12
CA LYS A 100 15.68 -14.09 3.61
C LYS A 100 15.08 -13.69 4.96
N ARG A 101 15.90 -13.24 5.94
CA ARG A 101 15.37 -12.79 7.24
C ARG A 101 14.43 -11.59 7.10
N TRP A 102 14.74 -10.64 6.21
CA TRP A 102 13.83 -9.51 5.96
C TRP A 102 12.50 -9.98 5.38
N LEU A 103 12.55 -10.87 4.37
CA LEU A 103 11.37 -11.41 3.71
C LEU A 103 10.51 -12.25 4.67
N ASP A 104 11.15 -13.12 5.47
CA ASP A 104 10.49 -13.91 6.50
C ASP A 104 9.80 -13.02 7.53
N TYR A 105 10.50 -11.99 8.03
CA TYR A 105 9.95 -11.05 9.00
C TYR A 105 8.69 -10.35 8.47
N VAL A 106 8.74 -9.85 7.22
CA VAL A 106 7.60 -9.18 6.60
C VAL A 106 6.44 -10.15 6.40
N ARG A 107 6.71 -11.36 5.89
CA ARG A 107 5.69 -12.39 5.72
C ARG A 107 5.03 -12.76 7.05
N ASP A 108 5.84 -13.05 8.07
CA ASP A 108 5.34 -13.51 9.36
C ASP A 108 4.52 -12.42 10.08
N ALA A 109 4.89 -11.14 9.87
CA ALA A 109 4.16 -10.01 10.44
C ALA A 109 2.89 -9.62 9.69
N THR A 110 2.70 -10.05 8.42
CA THR A 110 1.61 -9.54 7.58
C THR A 110 0.77 -10.62 6.91
N GLY A 111 1.23 -11.87 6.89
CA GLY A 111 0.65 -12.94 6.08
C GLY A 111 0.83 -12.74 4.56
N ALA A 112 1.42 -11.63 4.11
CA ALA A 112 1.72 -11.38 2.72
C ALA A 112 2.96 -12.17 2.26
N THR A 113 3.04 -12.50 0.98
CA THR A 113 4.26 -13.04 0.37
C THR A 113 5.01 -11.92 -0.36
N PRO A 114 6.06 -11.32 0.24
CA PRO A 114 6.79 -10.27 -0.42
C PRO A 114 7.59 -10.79 -1.62
N VAL A 115 7.86 -9.90 -2.59
CA VAL A 115 8.76 -10.18 -3.70
C VAL A 115 10.14 -9.60 -3.42
N ILE A 116 11.19 -10.19 -4.02
CA ILE A 116 12.54 -9.63 -3.94
C ILE A 116 12.97 -9.06 -5.29
N TYR A 117 13.33 -7.77 -5.31
CA TYR A 117 13.95 -7.13 -6.47
C TYR A 117 15.47 -7.21 -6.37
N MET A 118 16.09 -7.55 -7.50
CA MET A 118 17.53 -7.46 -7.72
C MET A 118 17.86 -7.45 -9.20
N SER A 119 19.05 -6.95 -9.51
CA SER A 119 19.58 -7.10 -10.87
C SER A 119 19.83 -8.57 -11.20
N LYS A 120 19.69 -8.94 -12.47
CA LYS A 120 19.95 -10.31 -12.93
C LYS A 120 21.38 -10.78 -12.61
N SER A 121 22.35 -9.87 -12.55
CA SER A 121 23.71 -10.19 -12.14
C SER A 121 23.78 -10.64 -10.68
N VAL A 122 23.00 -10.06 -9.79
CA VAL A 122 22.90 -10.44 -8.38
C VAL A 122 22.20 -11.81 -8.24
N CYS A 123 21.14 -12.06 -9.02
CA CYS A 123 20.49 -13.38 -9.07
C CYS A 123 21.50 -14.52 -9.36
N ASN A 124 22.52 -14.23 -10.16
CA ASN A 124 23.52 -15.21 -10.62
C ASN A 124 24.82 -15.17 -9.81
N SER A 125 24.92 -14.38 -8.74
CA SER A 125 26.18 -14.15 -8.00
C SER A 125 26.25 -14.85 -6.65
N ASP A 126 25.12 -15.35 -6.12
CA ASP A 126 25.04 -15.98 -4.80
C ASP A 126 24.10 -17.20 -4.84
N ASP A 127 24.05 -17.97 -3.75
CA ASP A 127 23.08 -19.05 -3.58
C ASP A 127 21.76 -18.50 -3.03
N TRP A 128 20.80 -18.36 -3.90
CA TRP A 128 19.45 -17.88 -3.60
C TRP A 128 18.44 -19.00 -3.39
N SER A 129 18.87 -20.26 -3.32
CA SER A 129 17.95 -21.43 -3.32
C SER A 129 16.90 -21.37 -2.22
N GLU A 130 17.29 -20.97 -0.99
CA GLU A 130 16.35 -20.85 0.13
C GLU A 130 15.34 -19.70 -0.05
N VAL A 131 15.76 -18.60 -0.69
CA VAL A 131 14.87 -17.46 -0.98
C VAL A 131 13.92 -17.83 -2.13
N ALA A 132 14.45 -18.41 -3.20
CA ALA A 132 13.68 -18.76 -4.40
C ALA A 132 12.60 -19.82 -4.13
N ALA A 133 12.81 -20.67 -3.12
CA ALA A 133 11.83 -21.67 -2.73
C ALA A 133 10.52 -21.08 -2.17
N GLU A 134 10.56 -19.86 -1.65
CA GLU A 134 9.45 -19.25 -0.93
C GLU A 134 9.01 -17.88 -1.48
N TYR A 135 9.92 -17.16 -2.15
CA TYR A 135 9.68 -15.77 -2.54
C TYR A 135 9.85 -15.54 -4.05
N PRO A 136 8.90 -14.89 -4.70
CA PRO A 136 8.98 -14.58 -6.12
C PRO A 136 10.02 -13.49 -6.40
N LEU A 137 10.61 -13.56 -7.60
CA LEU A 137 11.62 -12.63 -8.07
C LEU A 137 11.01 -11.47 -8.85
N TRP A 138 11.46 -10.25 -8.56
CA TRP A 138 11.37 -9.09 -9.43
C TRP A 138 12.78 -8.80 -9.96
N ALA A 139 13.07 -9.26 -11.18
CA ALA A 139 14.41 -9.15 -11.77
C ALA A 139 14.57 -7.85 -12.57
N ALA A 140 15.77 -7.29 -12.61
CA ALA A 140 16.11 -6.19 -13.48
C ALA A 140 17.26 -6.52 -14.42
N GLN A 141 17.07 -6.23 -15.73
CA GLN A 141 18.14 -6.24 -16.74
C GLN A 141 17.75 -5.34 -17.90
N TYR A 142 18.65 -4.48 -18.33
CA TYR A 142 18.42 -3.55 -19.43
C TYR A 142 19.30 -3.89 -20.63
N PRO A 143 18.73 -4.11 -21.84
CA PRO A 143 19.52 -4.32 -23.03
C PRO A 143 20.21 -3.04 -23.55
N SER A 144 19.61 -1.89 -23.25
CA SER A 144 20.12 -0.56 -23.60
C SER A 144 19.42 0.52 -22.79
N TYR A 145 19.86 1.76 -22.90
CA TYR A 145 19.20 2.95 -22.34
C TYR A 145 18.40 3.74 -23.37
N GLU A 146 18.21 3.19 -24.58
CA GLU A 146 17.36 3.82 -25.60
C GLU A 146 15.90 3.79 -25.12
N PRO A 147 15.18 4.93 -25.17
CA PRO A 147 13.79 4.98 -24.72
C PRO A 147 12.87 4.04 -25.51
N CYS A 148 11.98 3.34 -24.82
CA CYS A 148 10.94 2.54 -25.48
C CYS A 148 9.64 2.57 -24.64
N GLY A 149 8.50 2.23 -25.27
CA GLY A 149 7.26 1.92 -24.58
C GLY A 149 7.25 0.50 -24.03
N TYR A 150 6.07 0.05 -23.59
CA TYR A 150 5.88 -1.33 -23.15
C TYR A 150 6.12 -2.32 -24.29
N LEU A 151 6.73 -3.46 -23.93
CA LEU A 151 7.04 -4.55 -24.83
C LEU A 151 6.27 -5.81 -24.42
N ASP A 152 5.74 -6.53 -25.40
CA ASP A 152 5.06 -7.81 -25.14
C ASP A 152 6.04 -8.89 -24.73
N ASP A 153 7.23 -8.90 -25.32
CA ASP A 153 8.31 -9.84 -25.07
C ASP A 153 9.64 -9.09 -24.82
N PRO A 154 9.86 -8.61 -23.57
CA PRO A 154 11.12 -7.94 -23.23
C PRO A 154 12.31 -8.87 -23.36
N TRP A 155 13.38 -8.36 -23.97
CA TRP A 155 14.63 -9.10 -24.13
C TRP A 155 15.28 -9.43 -22.78
N THR A 156 15.83 -10.65 -22.68
CA THR A 156 16.77 -11.05 -21.63
C THR A 156 17.87 -11.93 -22.26
N ASP A 157 19.05 -11.95 -21.67
CA ASP A 157 20.12 -12.85 -22.11
C ASP A 157 19.90 -14.29 -21.62
N SER A 158 20.75 -15.22 -22.08
CA SER A 158 20.62 -16.64 -21.78
C SER A 158 21.20 -17.08 -20.42
N SER A 159 21.61 -16.16 -19.54
CA SER A 159 22.27 -16.52 -18.26
C SER A 159 21.31 -17.11 -17.21
N GLY A 160 19.99 -17.08 -17.45
CA GLY A 160 18.98 -17.51 -16.47
C GLY A 160 18.79 -16.47 -15.35
N PHE A 161 18.05 -16.88 -14.32
CA PHE A 161 17.72 -16.04 -13.16
C PHE A 161 18.12 -16.73 -11.84
N GLY A 162 19.34 -17.28 -11.80
CA GLY A 162 19.87 -17.95 -10.62
C GLY A 162 19.02 -19.17 -10.21
N ALA A 163 18.51 -19.14 -8.99
CA ALA A 163 17.67 -20.22 -8.45
C ALA A 163 16.20 -20.15 -8.93
N TRP A 164 15.76 -19.04 -9.54
CA TRP A 164 14.40 -18.93 -10.10
C TRP A 164 14.35 -19.40 -11.54
N GLU A 165 13.31 -20.12 -11.90
CA GLU A 165 13.06 -20.52 -13.29
C GLU A 165 12.75 -19.31 -14.17
N TRP A 166 11.88 -18.40 -13.67
CA TRP A 166 11.47 -17.17 -14.33
C TRP A 166 11.08 -16.10 -13.29
N PRO A 167 11.26 -14.80 -13.56
CA PRO A 167 10.82 -13.76 -12.65
C PRO A 167 9.31 -13.59 -12.68
N ALA A 168 8.72 -13.30 -11.53
CA ALA A 168 7.32 -12.90 -11.42
C ALA A 168 7.08 -11.49 -12.00
N ILE A 169 8.05 -10.59 -11.80
CA ILE A 169 8.09 -9.25 -12.37
C ILE A 169 9.46 -9.01 -13.00
N TYR A 170 9.49 -8.35 -14.14
CA TYR A 170 10.72 -8.07 -14.87
C TYR A 170 10.81 -6.59 -15.24
N GLN A 171 11.76 -5.88 -14.64
CA GLN A 171 12.12 -4.50 -14.97
C GLN A 171 13.13 -4.53 -16.11
N TYR A 172 12.72 -4.12 -17.29
CA TYR A 172 13.54 -4.27 -18.50
C TYR A 172 14.02 -2.96 -19.10
N ARG A 173 13.68 -1.81 -18.48
CA ARG A 173 14.08 -0.48 -18.92
C ARG A 173 13.95 0.55 -17.81
N SER A 174 14.96 1.42 -17.69
CA SER A 174 14.93 2.60 -16.80
C SER A 174 14.73 3.93 -17.55
N THR A 175 14.50 3.85 -18.85
CA THR A 175 14.25 5.00 -19.74
C THR A 175 12.94 4.84 -20.50
N GLY A 176 11.95 4.19 -19.88
CA GLY A 176 10.64 3.95 -20.47
C GLY A 176 9.91 5.24 -20.82
N ARG A 177 9.11 5.17 -21.89
CA ARG A 177 8.19 6.23 -22.32
C ARG A 177 6.78 5.67 -22.31
N VAL A 178 6.01 6.13 -21.34
CA VAL A 178 4.64 5.68 -21.11
C VAL A 178 3.70 6.85 -21.31
N SER A 179 2.55 6.58 -21.92
CA SER A 179 1.49 7.59 -22.06
C SER A 179 1.09 8.15 -20.72
N GLY A 180 0.90 9.47 -20.62
CA GLY A 180 0.57 10.18 -19.40
C GLY A 180 1.77 10.73 -18.63
N TYR A 181 3.03 10.42 -19.02
CA TYR A 181 4.21 10.98 -18.39
C TYR A 181 5.31 11.36 -19.42
N GLY A 182 5.85 12.55 -19.27
CA GLY A 182 6.85 13.10 -20.22
C GLY A 182 8.31 12.74 -19.91
N GLY A 183 8.58 12.18 -18.73
CA GLY A 183 9.93 11.81 -18.28
C GLY A 183 10.29 10.35 -18.56
N ASN A 184 11.45 9.93 -18.06
CA ASN A 184 11.85 8.52 -18.02
C ASN A 184 11.15 7.82 -16.86
N LEU A 185 10.76 6.58 -17.09
CA LEU A 185 10.18 5.69 -16.09
C LEU A 185 10.88 4.34 -16.13
N ASP A 186 11.00 3.71 -14.97
CA ASP A 186 11.28 2.30 -14.87
C ASP A 186 10.04 1.53 -15.30
N ILE A 187 10.15 0.71 -16.35
CA ILE A 187 9.02 -0.04 -16.89
C ILE A 187 9.20 -1.54 -16.69
N ASN A 188 8.09 -2.15 -16.31
CA ASN A 188 8.02 -3.51 -15.83
C ASN A 188 7.00 -4.34 -16.59
N LYS A 189 7.28 -5.64 -16.71
CA LYS A 189 6.34 -6.68 -17.11
C LYS A 189 6.09 -7.61 -15.93
N ALA A 190 4.84 -7.73 -15.48
CA ALA A 190 4.44 -8.76 -14.54
C ALA A 190 3.90 -9.98 -15.31
N TYR A 191 4.51 -11.15 -15.06
CA TYR A 191 4.13 -12.44 -15.63
C TYR A 191 3.11 -13.15 -14.76
N MET A 192 2.14 -12.40 -14.28
CA MET A 192 1.04 -12.86 -13.45
C MET A 192 -0.24 -12.11 -13.79
N THR A 193 -1.37 -12.67 -13.39
CA THR A 193 -2.68 -12.02 -13.45
C THR A 193 -2.89 -11.07 -12.27
N ALA A 194 -3.93 -10.24 -12.35
CA ALA A 194 -4.32 -9.38 -11.23
C ALA A 194 -4.78 -10.18 -9.99
N GLU A 195 -5.30 -11.40 -10.19
CA GLU A 195 -5.70 -12.29 -9.11
C GLU A 195 -4.47 -12.87 -8.39
N GLU A 196 -3.48 -13.34 -9.15
CA GLU A 196 -2.19 -13.80 -8.60
C GLU A 196 -1.44 -12.67 -7.88
N TRP A 197 -1.47 -11.43 -8.40
CA TRP A 197 -0.92 -10.27 -7.70
C TRP A 197 -1.58 -10.08 -6.33
N ARG A 198 -2.92 -10.18 -6.27
CA ARG A 198 -3.64 -10.04 -5.00
C ARG A 198 -3.37 -11.18 -4.03
N SER A 199 -3.09 -12.38 -4.50
CA SER A 199 -2.75 -13.51 -3.62
C SER A 199 -1.44 -13.29 -2.84
N TYR A 200 -0.54 -12.43 -3.33
CA TYR A 200 0.68 -12.05 -2.61
C TYR A 200 0.45 -10.98 -1.53
N GLN A 201 -0.71 -10.32 -1.51
CA GLN A 201 -0.99 -9.23 -0.57
C GLN A 201 -1.37 -9.69 0.86
N GLY A 202 -1.50 -10.99 1.08
CA GLY A 202 -1.99 -11.58 2.33
C GLY A 202 -3.52 -11.69 2.38
N SER A 203 -4.02 -12.45 3.33
CA SER A 203 -5.47 -12.62 3.53
C SER A 203 -6.03 -11.52 4.44
N GLU A 204 -7.34 -11.22 4.31
CA GLU A 204 -8.03 -10.32 5.24
C GLU A 204 -7.94 -10.83 6.69
N GLU A 205 -7.89 -12.14 6.90
CA GLU A 205 -7.83 -12.77 8.21
C GLU A 205 -6.47 -12.56 8.88
N ASP A 206 -5.36 -12.69 8.14
CA ASP A 206 -4.00 -12.41 8.63
C ASP A 206 -3.81 -10.93 8.95
N ILE A 207 -4.38 -10.06 8.11
CA ILE A 207 -4.34 -8.60 8.29
C ILE A 207 -5.14 -8.18 9.52
N MET A 208 -6.28 -8.80 9.78
CA MET A 208 -7.10 -8.53 10.95
C MET A 208 -6.38 -8.95 12.23
N ALA A 209 -5.69 -10.10 12.24
CA ALA A 209 -4.88 -10.53 13.37
C ALA A 209 -3.76 -9.50 13.70
N SER A 210 -3.05 -9.00 12.68
CA SER A 210 -2.03 -7.97 12.86
C SER A 210 -2.60 -6.62 13.34
N LYS A 211 -3.81 -6.25 12.91
CA LYS A 211 -4.51 -5.05 13.36
C LYS A 211 -5.00 -5.15 14.81
N GLU A 212 -5.45 -6.34 15.23
CA GLU A 212 -5.85 -6.61 16.61
C GLU A 212 -4.67 -6.53 17.58
N GLU A 213 -3.50 -7.02 17.18
CA GLU A 213 -2.27 -6.95 17.96
C GLU A 213 -1.84 -5.49 18.18
N VAL A 214 -1.84 -4.68 17.12
CA VAL A 214 -1.52 -3.25 17.18
C VAL A 214 -2.55 -2.46 17.99
N ALA A 215 -3.83 -2.74 17.82
CA ALA A 215 -4.88 -2.08 18.60
C ALA A 215 -4.76 -2.42 20.10
N SER A 216 -4.42 -3.68 20.42
CA SER A 216 -4.13 -4.14 21.76
C SER A 216 -2.93 -3.44 22.40
N GLU A 217 -1.88 -3.23 21.64
CA GLU A 217 -0.66 -2.59 22.10
C GLU A 217 -0.84 -1.07 22.30
N ILE A 218 -1.50 -0.38 21.35
CA ILE A 218 -1.78 1.07 21.43
C ILE A 218 -2.79 1.41 22.52
N LEU A 219 -3.81 0.58 22.73
CA LEU A 219 -4.89 0.90 23.65
C LEU A 219 -4.68 0.29 25.03
N GLY A 220 -3.70 -0.60 25.23
CA GLY A 220 -3.46 -1.27 26.51
C GLY A 220 -4.68 -2.09 27.00
N TYR A 221 -5.63 -2.38 26.12
CA TYR A 221 -6.91 -2.98 26.45
C TYR A 221 -6.85 -4.49 26.19
N LYS A 222 -6.74 -5.26 27.24
CA LYS A 222 -7.18 -6.66 27.26
C LYS A 222 -8.59 -6.67 27.86
N ASN A 223 -9.60 -6.77 27.02
CA ASN A 223 -10.96 -7.02 27.49
C ASN A 223 -11.48 -8.30 26.82
N GLU A 224 -11.59 -9.37 27.60
CA GLU A 224 -12.01 -10.71 27.15
C GLU A 224 -13.50 -10.77 26.75
N ASP A 225 -14.28 -9.71 26.95
CA ASP A 225 -15.74 -9.67 26.80
C ASP A 225 -16.23 -8.85 25.57
N MET A 226 -15.37 -8.30 24.72
CA MET A 226 -15.79 -7.58 23.52
C MET A 226 -15.43 -8.33 22.23
N ASP A 227 -16.42 -8.47 21.33
CA ASP A 227 -16.23 -9.03 20.00
C ASP A 227 -15.47 -8.03 19.12
N PHE A 228 -14.15 -8.09 19.21
CA PHE A 228 -13.21 -7.18 18.54
C PHE A 228 -13.25 -7.23 17.00
N LYS A 229 -13.85 -8.28 16.41
CA LYS A 229 -13.95 -8.41 14.95
C LYS A 229 -14.71 -7.26 14.28
N PHE A 230 -15.67 -6.69 14.99
CA PHE A 230 -16.49 -5.60 14.45
C PHE A 230 -15.93 -4.21 14.79
N TRP A 231 -15.29 -4.07 15.95
CA TRP A 231 -14.81 -2.78 16.46
C TRP A 231 -13.39 -2.42 16.01
N GLY A 232 -12.50 -3.39 15.91
CA GLY A 232 -11.09 -3.16 15.56
C GLY A 232 -10.91 -2.59 14.16
N ALA A 233 -11.66 -3.12 13.17
CA ALA A 233 -11.60 -2.64 11.80
C ALA A 233 -12.15 -1.21 11.67
N ASP A 234 -13.25 -0.90 12.34
CA ASP A 234 -13.89 0.42 12.28
C ASP A 234 -13.06 1.48 13.00
N VAL A 235 -12.50 1.17 14.20
CA VAL A 235 -11.64 2.10 14.94
C VAL A 235 -10.33 2.35 14.20
N TYR A 236 -9.72 1.31 13.60
CA TYR A 236 -8.51 1.48 12.82
C TYR A 236 -8.77 2.30 11.55
N GLN A 237 -9.84 2.00 10.83
CA GLN A 237 -10.27 2.78 9.66
C GLN A 237 -10.60 4.22 10.06
N TYR A 238 -11.18 4.43 11.24
CA TYR A 238 -11.50 5.75 11.77
C TYR A 238 -10.24 6.53 12.18
N ILE A 239 -9.29 5.89 12.87
CA ILE A 239 -7.99 6.50 13.22
C ILE A 239 -7.17 6.78 11.96
N TRP A 240 -7.18 5.87 10.99
CA TRP A 240 -6.48 6.04 9.71
C TRP A 240 -7.11 7.19 8.88
N ASN A 241 -8.43 7.23 8.78
CA ASN A 241 -9.15 8.32 8.12
C ASN A 241 -8.95 9.64 8.86
N ALA A 242 -8.93 9.64 10.18
CA ALA A 242 -8.62 10.82 10.99
C ALA A 242 -7.16 11.27 10.80
N GLY A 243 -6.21 10.34 10.73
CA GLY A 243 -4.81 10.61 10.40
C GLY A 243 -4.65 11.24 9.01
N ARG A 244 -5.35 10.72 8.00
CA ARG A 244 -5.41 11.34 6.66
C ARG A 244 -6.01 12.73 6.69
N MET A 245 -7.07 12.95 7.47
CA MET A 245 -7.69 14.28 7.63
C MET A 245 -6.76 15.26 8.34
N LEU A 246 -5.93 14.79 9.28
CA LEU A 246 -4.95 15.63 10.00
C LEU A 246 -3.83 16.15 9.10
N THR A 247 -3.45 15.39 8.08
CA THR A 247 -2.35 15.74 7.17
C THR A 247 -2.81 16.46 5.90
N TYR A 248 -4.09 16.35 5.53
CA TYR A 248 -4.63 16.91 4.29
C TYR A 248 -5.16 18.34 4.52
N LYS A 249 -4.27 19.32 4.36
CA LYS A 249 -4.67 20.74 4.24
C LYS A 249 -4.98 21.04 2.78
N ASN A 250 -6.24 20.91 2.38
CA ASN A 250 -6.74 21.40 1.11
C ASN A 250 -7.77 22.51 1.38
N GLU A 251 -7.44 23.74 1.03
CA GLU A 251 -8.31 24.91 1.23
C GLU A 251 -9.67 24.76 0.53
N GLU A 252 -9.73 24.05 -0.60
CA GLU A 252 -10.96 23.84 -1.36
C GLU A 252 -11.91 22.80 -0.73
N VAL A 253 -11.36 21.80 0.01
CA VAL A 253 -12.14 20.69 0.54
C VAL A 253 -12.60 20.92 1.98
N ASN A 254 -11.74 21.50 2.83
CA ASN A 254 -12.03 21.63 4.27
C ASN A 254 -11.97 23.08 4.81
N GLY A 255 -11.79 24.08 3.94
CA GLY A 255 -11.83 25.48 4.31
C GLY A 255 -10.82 25.85 5.40
N SER A 256 -9.63 25.27 5.38
CA SER A 256 -8.52 25.51 6.34
C SER A 256 -8.85 25.12 7.80
N LYS A 257 -9.90 24.36 8.06
CA LYS A 257 -10.22 23.89 9.41
C LYS A 257 -9.32 22.73 9.82
N ASP A 258 -8.82 22.76 11.05
CA ASP A 258 -8.15 21.58 11.61
C ASP A 258 -9.18 20.48 11.96
N VAL A 259 -8.68 19.25 12.13
CA VAL A 259 -9.53 18.08 12.40
C VAL A 259 -10.33 18.24 13.70
N TYR A 260 -9.78 18.91 14.71
CA TYR A 260 -10.49 19.16 15.95
C TYR A 260 -11.71 20.06 15.68
N GLN A 261 -11.59 21.07 14.84
CA GLN A 261 -12.69 21.92 14.42
C GLN A 261 -13.72 21.16 13.59
N LEU A 262 -13.29 20.30 12.66
CA LEU A 262 -14.19 19.47 11.86
C LEU A 262 -14.95 18.45 12.73
N LEU A 263 -14.28 17.79 13.66
CA LEU A 263 -14.93 16.88 14.62
C LEU A 263 -15.91 17.61 15.55
N THR A 264 -15.54 18.82 16.00
CA THR A 264 -16.41 19.66 16.82
C THR A 264 -17.66 20.10 16.04
N ASP A 265 -17.50 20.48 14.77
CA ASP A 265 -18.60 20.87 13.89
C ASP A 265 -19.49 19.66 13.55
N ALA A 266 -18.92 18.47 13.35
CA ALA A 266 -19.66 17.22 13.13
C ALA A 266 -20.46 16.82 14.37
N SER A 267 -19.87 16.92 15.57
CA SER A 267 -20.59 16.67 16.84
C SER A 267 -21.77 17.61 17.02
N LYS A 268 -21.59 18.92 16.77
CA LYS A 268 -22.67 19.92 16.81
C LYS A 268 -23.76 19.69 15.75
N ALA A 269 -23.37 19.16 14.60
CA ALA A 269 -24.32 18.78 13.55
C ALA A 269 -25.14 17.56 13.98
N ALA A 270 -24.53 16.55 14.60
CA ALA A 270 -25.22 15.39 15.16
C ALA A 270 -26.24 15.80 16.23
N GLU A 271 -25.87 16.67 17.19
CA GLU A 271 -26.78 17.20 18.19
C GLU A 271 -27.99 17.95 17.56
N LYS A 272 -27.76 18.67 16.46
CA LYS A 272 -28.83 19.33 15.72
C LYS A 272 -29.76 18.35 15.01
N ILE A 273 -29.21 17.26 14.49
CA ILE A 273 -29.98 16.19 13.84
C ILE A 273 -30.91 15.54 14.88
N GLU A 274 -30.39 15.13 16.03
CA GLU A 274 -31.19 14.58 17.12
C GLU A 274 -32.32 15.54 17.57
N ALA A 275 -32.00 16.84 17.69
CA ALA A 275 -32.99 17.85 18.04
C ALA A 275 -34.05 18.04 16.95
N LEU A 276 -33.71 17.87 15.69
CA LEU A 276 -34.66 17.92 14.57
C LEU A 276 -35.52 16.67 14.51
N GLU A 277 -34.96 15.50 14.73
CA GLU A 277 -35.72 14.22 14.81
C GLU A 277 -36.76 14.26 15.93
N ALA A 278 -36.39 14.78 17.12
CA ALA A 278 -37.33 14.96 18.22
C ALA A 278 -38.46 15.95 17.85
N LYS A 279 -38.19 17.01 17.10
CA LYS A 279 -39.22 17.96 16.63
C LYS A 279 -40.11 17.33 15.56
N VAL A 280 -39.56 16.52 14.66
CA VAL A 280 -40.36 15.79 13.63
C VAL A 280 -41.32 14.84 14.33
N GLY A 281 -40.85 14.02 15.26
CA GLY A 281 -41.71 13.10 16.06
C GLY A 281 -42.83 13.83 16.84
N ALA A 282 -42.53 15.02 17.39
CA ALA A 282 -43.55 15.84 18.03
C ALA A 282 -44.57 16.42 17.03
N LEU A 283 -44.18 16.73 15.83
CA LEU A 283 -45.07 17.20 14.74
C LEU A 283 -45.93 16.05 14.22
N GLU A 284 -45.40 14.86 14.05
CA GLU A 284 -46.13 13.64 13.69
C GLU A 284 -47.23 13.33 14.71
N THR A 285 -46.88 13.37 15.98
CA THR A 285 -47.87 13.17 17.07
C THR A 285 -49.00 14.21 17.01
N LYS A 286 -48.67 15.48 16.76
CA LYS A 286 -49.68 16.54 16.59
C LYS A 286 -50.55 16.36 15.36
N LEU A 287 -49.94 15.91 14.25
CA LEU A 287 -50.67 15.64 13.01
C LEU A 287 -51.65 14.50 13.20
N ASP A 288 -51.24 13.42 13.86
CA ASP A 288 -52.11 12.28 14.17
C ASP A 288 -53.30 12.70 15.04
N ALA A 289 -53.04 13.55 16.04
CA ALA A 289 -54.10 14.11 16.87
C ALA A 289 -55.11 14.96 16.08
N VAL A 290 -54.67 15.75 15.16
CA VAL A 290 -55.53 16.55 14.25
C VAL A 290 -56.33 15.66 13.30
N LEU A 291 -55.66 14.65 12.72
CA LEU A 291 -56.32 13.67 11.85
C LEU A 291 -57.40 12.90 12.60
N ALA A 292 -57.13 12.47 13.81
CA ALA A 292 -58.13 11.80 14.66
C ALA A 292 -59.32 12.74 15.00
N ALA A 293 -59.08 13.99 15.27
CA ALA A 293 -60.14 14.99 15.52
C ALA A 293 -60.98 15.32 14.28
N LEU A 294 -60.41 15.21 13.08
CA LEU A 294 -61.11 15.40 11.82
C LEU A 294 -61.91 14.17 11.37
N GLY A 295 -61.42 12.99 11.71
CA GLY A 295 -62.11 11.71 11.45
C GLY A 295 -63.25 11.36 12.39
N ALA A 296 -63.37 12.08 13.51
CA ALA A 296 -64.44 11.94 14.48
C ALA A 296 -65.67 12.83 14.20
N LYS A 297 -65.74 13.47 13.06
CA LYS A 297 -66.89 14.20 12.53
C LYS A 297 -67.42 13.46 11.30
#